data_d021fedca398d72846f5023f54710f05
#
_entry.id   d021fedca398d72846f5023f54710f05
#
_cell.length_a   1.000
_cell.length_b   1.000
_cell.length_c   1.000
_cell.angle_alpha   90.00
_cell.angle_beta   90.00
_cell.angle_gamma   90.00
#
_symmetry.space_group_name_H-M   'P 1'
#
loop_
_entity.id
_entity.type
_entity.pdbx_description
1 polymer ?
#
loop_
_entity_poly.entity_id
_entity_poly.type
_entity_poly.pdbx_seq_one_letter_code
_entity_poly.pdbx_strand_id
1 'polypeptide(L)'
;MIGKRQEYERMHATEQSLWWYRSLHRRVAHTLTQRFGERKDLVILDAGCGTGGLLESLRQQGYQRLEGFDASEDAVAFSRERGFEVAFHNLLAVESYHPTRTYDVIICNDVFCYLNDSQIIQILKEFRRRLRPGGVFITNNNAFSWLGGTHAVALKISKRFVLSELTAYAQQAGFHVWKGGYWSFLLFPPIAVVRSWQNLQLKRGWVNAETLSSDVHLPAAPVNQLLNGCMKLEETLLPLAPLGSSVYTVMEVTHG
;
A
#
# COMPACT_ATOMS: atom_id res chain seq x y z
N MET A 1 -1.68 5.18 12.30
CA MET A 1 -0.20 5.27 12.23
C MET A 1 0.38 4.16 13.07
N ILE A 2 1.32 3.40 12.52
CA ILE A 2 2.08 2.38 13.26
C ILE A 2 2.78 3.11 14.41
N GLY A 3 2.51 2.73 15.66
CA GLY A 3 2.96 3.51 16.83
C GLY A 3 4.16 2.94 17.59
N LYS A 4 4.82 1.90 17.01
CA LYS A 4 5.94 1.22 17.69
C LYS A 4 7.12 1.11 16.73
N ARG A 5 8.30 1.59 17.13
CA ARG A 5 9.56 1.44 16.38
C ARG A 5 9.82 -0.01 15.94
N GLN A 6 9.52 -0.99 16.80
CA GLN A 6 9.67 -2.42 16.48
C GLN A 6 8.90 -2.88 15.24
N GLU A 7 7.76 -2.26 14.91
CA GLU A 7 7.02 -2.60 13.70
C GLU A 7 7.74 -2.10 12.44
N TYR A 8 8.36 -0.91 12.51
CA TYR A 8 9.20 -0.41 11.42
C TYR A 8 10.50 -1.21 11.27
N GLU A 9 11.10 -1.66 12.37
CA GLU A 9 12.27 -2.57 12.35
C GLU A 9 11.93 -3.89 11.63
N ARG A 10 10.77 -4.49 11.95
CA ARG A 10 10.28 -5.69 11.27
C ARG A 10 10.00 -5.43 9.79
N MET A 11 9.35 -4.33 9.47
CA MET A 11 9.06 -3.91 8.09
C MET A 11 10.38 -3.78 7.32
N HIS A 12 11.33 -2.98 7.83
CA HIS A 12 12.63 -2.76 7.20
C HIS A 12 13.40 -4.07 6.95
N ALA A 13 13.38 -4.99 7.90
CA ALA A 13 14.06 -6.29 7.78
C ALA A 13 13.38 -7.24 6.79
N THR A 14 12.07 -7.10 6.53
CA THR A 14 11.31 -8.13 5.80
C THR A 14 10.77 -7.67 4.45
N GLU A 15 10.60 -6.37 4.20
CA GLU A 15 9.86 -5.88 3.03
C GLU A 15 10.51 -6.21 1.67
N GLN A 16 11.81 -6.51 1.63
CA GLN A 16 12.46 -6.99 0.41
C GLN A 16 12.30 -8.51 0.20
N SER A 17 11.92 -9.25 1.24
CA SER A 17 11.92 -10.71 1.26
C SER A 17 10.54 -11.32 1.41
N LEU A 18 9.65 -10.69 2.19
CA LEU A 18 8.32 -11.21 2.48
C LEU A 18 7.46 -11.26 1.22
N TRP A 19 6.84 -12.40 0.97
CA TRP A 19 6.03 -12.69 -0.23
C TRP A 19 4.99 -11.60 -0.53
N TRP A 20 4.36 -11.03 0.50
CA TRP A 20 3.30 -10.02 0.36
C TRP A 20 3.86 -8.70 -0.19
N TYR A 21 4.95 -8.15 0.41
CA TYR A 21 5.59 -6.93 -0.09
C TYR A 21 6.14 -7.12 -1.50
N ARG A 22 6.80 -8.25 -1.77
CA ARG A 22 7.30 -8.56 -3.11
C ARG A 22 6.20 -8.60 -4.16
N SER A 23 5.02 -9.12 -3.80
CA SER A 23 3.86 -9.15 -4.69
C SER A 23 3.30 -7.74 -4.93
N LEU A 24 3.17 -6.92 -3.89
CA LEU A 24 2.75 -5.54 -4.02
C LEU A 24 3.73 -4.73 -4.90
N HIS A 25 5.03 -4.84 -4.64
CA HIS A 25 6.06 -4.12 -5.41
C HIS A 25 6.05 -4.53 -6.90
N ARG A 26 5.94 -5.83 -7.22
CA ARG A 26 5.80 -6.30 -8.61
C ARG A 26 4.54 -5.76 -9.26
N ARG A 27 3.42 -5.72 -8.55
CA ARG A 27 2.14 -5.20 -9.05
C ARG A 27 2.23 -3.72 -9.39
N VAL A 28 2.88 -2.93 -8.54
CA VAL A 28 3.17 -1.52 -8.82
C VAL A 28 4.04 -1.41 -10.06
N ALA A 29 5.17 -2.10 -10.10
CA ALA A 29 6.10 -2.07 -11.22
C ALA A 29 5.46 -2.49 -12.55
N HIS A 30 4.65 -3.58 -12.54
CA HIS A 30 3.88 -4.02 -13.70
C HIS A 30 2.89 -2.94 -14.17
N THR A 31 2.23 -2.26 -13.24
CA THR A 31 1.34 -1.14 -13.55
C THR A 31 2.10 0.00 -14.25
N LEU A 32 3.31 0.35 -13.77
CA LEU A 32 4.14 1.37 -14.39
C LEU A 32 4.53 0.98 -15.83
N THR A 33 4.98 -0.26 -16.02
CA THR A 33 5.33 -0.77 -17.37
C THR A 33 4.12 -0.78 -18.29
N GLN A 34 2.95 -1.20 -17.82
CA GLN A 34 1.73 -1.19 -18.64
C GLN A 34 1.27 0.23 -19.02
N ARG A 35 1.47 1.21 -18.16
CA ARG A 35 1.01 2.59 -18.39
C ARG A 35 2.01 3.42 -19.19
N PHE A 36 3.30 3.24 -18.91
CA PHE A 36 4.36 4.12 -19.42
C PHE A 36 5.40 3.41 -20.31
N GLY A 37 5.23 2.09 -20.55
CA GLY A 37 6.21 1.29 -21.30
C GLY A 37 7.54 1.22 -20.56
N GLU A 38 8.64 1.31 -21.31
CA GLU A 38 10.00 1.21 -20.77
C GLU A 38 10.58 2.52 -20.20
N ARG A 39 9.73 3.56 -20.07
CA ARG A 39 10.16 4.85 -19.50
C ARG A 39 10.63 4.69 -18.06
N LYS A 40 11.86 5.10 -17.77
CA LYS A 40 12.46 5.10 -16.42
C LYS A 40 12.70 6.51 -15.85
N ASP A 41 12.39 7.53 -16.63
CA ASP A 41 12.53 8.96 -16.27
C ASP A 41 11.33 9.53 -15.51
N LEU A 42 10.39 8.67 -15.09
CA LEU A 42 9.19 9.06 -14.36
C LEU A 42 9.53 9.70 -13.01
N VAL A 43 8.86 10.79 -12.69
CA VAL A 43 8.91 11.41 -11.36
C VAL A 43 7.83 10.74 -10.50
N ILE A 44 8.27 9.98 -9.50
CA ILE A 44 7.41 9.13 -8.67
C ILE A 44 7.45 9.61 -7.23
N LEU A 45 6.29 9.83 -6.64
CA LEU A 45 6.11 10.10 -5.21
C LEU A 45 5.52 8.87 -4.53
N ASP A 46 6.13 8.41 -3.45
CA ASP A 46 5.56 7.44 -2.50
C ASP A 46 5.13 8.17 -1.21
N ALA A 47 3.84 8.40 -1.10
CA ALA A 47 3.24 9.17 -0.01
C ALA A 47 2.85 8.24 1.14
N GLY A 48 3.59 8.27 2.24
CA GLY A 48 3.54 7.28 3.30
C GLY A 48 4.44 6.09 2.96
N CYS A 49 5.68 6.37 2.57
CA CYS A 49 6.63 5.39 2.02
C CYS A 49 7.17 4.37 3.04
N GLY A 50 6.81 4.50 4.32
CA GLY A 50 7.30 3.61 5.38
C GLY A 50 8.82 3.59 5.42
N THR A 51 9.39 2.39 5.43
CA THR A 51 10.85 2.18 5.49
C THR A 51 11.54 2.17 4.10
N GLY A 52 10.85 2.62 3.05
CA GLY A 52 11.40 2.83 1.71
C GLY A 52 11.53 1.58 0.85
N GLY A 53 10.87 0.47 1.23
CA GLY A 53 11.03 -0.78 0.50
C GLY A 53 10.50 -0.77 -0.94
N LEU A 54 9.40 -0.05 -1.19
CA LEU A 54 8.91 0.15 -2.54
C LEU A 54 9.86 1.03 -3.36
N LEU A 55 10.35 2.13 -2.78
CA LEU A 55 11.36 2.99 -3.43
C LEU A 55 12.59 2.19 -3.83
N GLU A 56 13.10 1.33 -2.94
CA GLU A 56 14.22 0.43 -3.22
C GLU A 56 13.92 -0.54 -4.38
N SER A 57 12.74 -1.15 -4.37
CA SER A 57 12.32 -2.05 -5.44
C SER A 57 12.23 -1.33 -6.80
N LEU A 58 11.75 -0.10 -6.83
CA LEU A 58 11.66 0.71 -8.03
C LEU A 58 13.07 1.16 -8.51
N ARG A 59 13.96 1.55 -7.58
CA ARG A 59 15.35 1.89 -7.89
C ARG A 59 16.09 0.72 -8.56
N GLN A 60 15.91 -0.49 -8.05
CA GLN A 60 16.48 -1.71 -8.64
C GLN A 60 15.97 -2.00 -10.04
N GLN A 61 14.79 -1.47 -10.41
CA GLN A 61 14.21 -1.55 -11.75
C GLN A 61 14.60 -0.39 -12.67
N GLY A 62 15.50 0.50 -12.21
CA GLY A 62 16.06 1.59 -12.99
C GLY A 62 15.33 2.93 -12.88
N TYR A 63 14.30 3.05 -12.02
CA TYR A 63 13.68 4.36 -11.76
C TYR A 63 14.60 5.20 -10.87
N GLN A 64 14.88 6.46 -11.26
CA GLN A 64 15.86 7.30 -10.58
C GLN A 64 15.25 8.52 -9.87
N ARG A 65 14.06 8.97 -10.30
CA ARG A 65 13.40 10.17 -9.76
C ARG A 65 12.34 9.76 -8.75
N LEU A 66 12.82 9.23 -7.62
CA LEU A 66 11.99 8.69 -6.56
C LEU A 66 11.98 9.66 -5.38
N GLU A 67 10.81 10.08 -4.97
CA GLU A 67 10.57 10.94 -3.82
C GLU A 67 9.65 10.22 -2.85
N GLY A 68 9.75 10.53 -1.56
CA GLY A 68 8.88 9.96 -0.56
C GLY A 68 8.78 10.81 0.68
N PHE A 69 7.73 10.59 1.45
CA PHE A 69 7.59 11.10 2.80
C PHE A 69 6.83 10.12 3.69
N ASP A 70 7.07 10.21 4.99
CA ASP A 70 6.29 9.47 6.00
C ASP A 70 6.09 10.35 7.24
N ALA A 71 5.03 10.09 7.99
CA ALA A 71 4.72 10.81 9.22
C ALA A 71 5.35 10.16 10.47
N SER A 72 6.24 9.19 10.29
CA SER A 72 7.00 8.54 11.35
C SER A 72 8.49 8.84 11.21
N GLU A 73 9.11 9.38 12.25
CA GLU A 73 10.55 9.60 12.28
C GLU A 73 11.34 8.29 12.14
N ASP A 74 10.85 7.19 12.72
CA ASP A 74 11.46 5.88 12.59
C ASP A 74 11.44 5.38 11.14
N ALA A 75 10.30 5.53 10.44
CA ALA A 75 10.18 5.18 9.03
C ALA A 75 11.15 5.99 8.16
N VAL A 76 11.20 7.30 8.38
CA VAL A 76 12.12 8.21 7.68
C VAL A 76 13.57 7.82 7.93
N ALA A 77 13.93 7.49 9.18
CA ALA A 77 15.29 7.04 9.52
C ALA A 77 15.68 5.78 8.73
N PHE A 78 14.84 4.75 8.71
CA PHE A 78 15.08 3.53 7.94
C PHE A 78 15.13 3.75 6.42
N SER A 79 14.28 4.64 5.88
CA SER A 79 14.35 5.01 4.47
C SER A 79 15.67 5.70 4.11
N ARG A 80 16.19 6.54 5.02
CA ARG A 80 17.49 7.20 4.86
C ARG A 80 18.66 6.22 4.94
N GLU A 81 18.57 5.18 5.77
CA GLU A 81 19.55 4.06 5.79
C GLU A 81 19.64 3.34 4.44
N ARG A 82 18.54 3.30 3.65
CA ARG A 82 18.53 2.80 2.26
C ARG A 82 19.08 3.81 1.23
N GLY A 83 19.45 5.02 1.68
CA GLY A 83 19.98 6.06 0.82
C GLY A 83 18.92 6.88 0.08
N PHE A 84 17.68 6.98 0.62
CA PHE A 84 16.65 7.84 0.07
C PHE A 84 16.54 9.16 0.86
N GLU A 85 16.36 10.27 0.16
CA GLU A 85 16.02 11.56 0.75
C GLU A 85 14.52 11.65 1.01
N VAL A 86 14.06 10.99 2.08
CA VAL A 86 12.67 10.98 2.51
C VAL A 86 12.42 12.09 3.53
N ALA A 87 11.32 12.81 3.36
CA ALA A 87 10.90 13.86 4.29
C ALA A 87 10.04 13.29 5.43
N PHE A 88 10.22 13.86 6.64
CA PHE A 88 9.23 13.70 7.69
C PHE A 88 8.05 14.64 7.39
N HIS A 89 6.90 14.09 7.01
CA HIS A 89 5.75 14.88 6.60
C HIS A 89 4.43 14.13 6.82
N ASN A 90 3.39 14.85 7.20
CA ASN A 90 2.07 14.28 7.43
C ASN A 90 1.23 14.32 6.15
N LEU A 91 0.64 13.20 5.76
CA LEU A 91 -0.25 13.10 4.61
C LEU A 91 -1.45 14.05 4.70
N LEU A 92 -1.93 14.37 5.91
CA LEU A 92 -3.01 15.33 6.13
C LEU A 92 -2.62 16.78 5.78
N ALA A 93 -1.33 17.06 5.63
CA ALA A 93 -0.80 18.36 5.22
C ALA A 93 -0.07 18.25 3.85
N VAL A 94 -0.49 17.31 3.01
CA VAL A 94 0.19 17.00 1.72
C VAL A 94 0.27 18.21 0.80
N GLU A 95 -0.62 19.18 0.91
CA GLU A 95 -0.60 20.43 0.14
C GLU A 95 0.65 21.27 0.39
N SER A 96 1.27 21.16 1.57
CA SER A 96 2.49 21.87 1.92
C SER A 96 3.79 21.13 1.54
N TYR A 97 3.68 19.84 1.18
CA TYR A 97 4.84 19.06 0.72
C TYR A 97 5.17 19.44 -0.73
N HIS A 98 6.28 20.16 -0.96
CA HIS A 98 6.70 20.61 -2.30
C HIS A 98 5.53 21.14 -3.16
N PRO A 99 4.84 22.23 -2.79
CA PRO A 99 3.51 22.60 -3.26
C PRO A 99 3.37 22.84 -4.77
N THR A 100 4.49 23.11 -5.46
CA THR A 100 4.54 23.32 -6.93
C THR A 100 5.02 22.10 -7.70
N ARG A 101 5.47 21.06 -7.00
CA ARG A 101 6.00 19.84 -7.61
C ARG A 101 4.88 19.01 -8.24
N THR A 102 5.14 18.52 -9.46
CA THR A 102 4.23 17.62 -10.19
C THR A 102 4.87 16.27 -10.47
N TYR A 103 4.05 15.23 -10.56
CA TYR A 103 4.48 13.84 -10.64
C TYR A 103 3.85 13.13 -11.83
N ASP A 104 4.58 12.18 -12.40
CA ASP A 104 4.03 11.22 -13.36
C ASP A 104 3.24 10.14 -12.63
N VAL A 105 3.68 9.80 -11.41
CA VAL A 105 3.04 8.77 -10.57
C VAL A 105 3.04 9.23 -9.12
N ILE A 106 1.90 9.08 -8.47
CA ILE A 106 1.80 9.17 -7.01
C ILE A 106 1.33 7.82 -6.50
N ILE A 107 1.99 7.30 -5.47
CA ILE A 107 1.66 6.04 -4.82
C ILE A 107 1.33 6.33 -3.35
N CYS A 108 0.29 5.67 -2.83
CA CYS A 108 -0.04 5.74 -1.40
C CYS A 108 -0.65 4.39 -0.98
N ASN A 109 0.18 3.49 -0.45
CA ASN A 109 -0.20 2.14 -0.10
C ASN A 109 -0.40 1.99 1.41
N ASP A 110 -1.53 1.37 1.79
CA ASP A 110 -1.87 0.98 3.17
C ASP A 110 -1.88 2.12 4.21
N VAL A 111 -2.10 3.37 3.76
CA VAL A 111 -2.19 4.57 4.61
C VAL A 111 -3.65 5.00 4.84
N PHE A 112 -4.53 4.82 3.87
CA PHE A 112 -5.92 5.27 3.97
C PHE A 112 -6.70 4.62 5.12
N CYS A 113 -6.26 3.48 5.60
CA CYS A 113 -6.84 2.77 6.74
C CYS A 113 -6.75 3.55 8.08
N TYR A 114 -6.01 4.64 8.14
CA TYR A 114 -5.89 5.54 9.30
C TYR A 114 -6.69 6.83 9.17
N LEU A 115 -7.41 7.02 8.06
CA LEU A 115 -8.07 8.26 7.69
C LEU A 115 -9.59 8.09 7.62
N ASN A 116 -10.32 9.19 7.82
CA ASN A 116 -11.74 9.24 7.53
C ASN A 116 -12.02 9.59 6.06
N ASP A 117 -13.27 9.43 5.63
CA ASP A 117 -13.69 9.58 4.24
C ASP A 117 -13.39 10.98 3.67
N SER A 118 -13.68 12.04 4.44
CA SER A 118 -13.44 13.42 4.02
C SER A 118 -11.95 13.71 3.83
N GLN A 119 -11.11 13.18 4.70
CA GLN A 119 -9.65 13.29 4.60
C GLN A 119 -9.13 12.58 3.34
N ILE A 120 -9.61 11.35 3.07
CA ILE A 120 -9.22 10.61 1.86
C ILE A 120 -9.59 11.39 0.60
N ILE A 121 -10.82 11.91 0.52
CA ILE A 121 -11.29 12.69 -0.64
C ILE A 121 -10.46 13.96 -0.83
N GLN A 122 -10.14 14.67 0.26
CA GLN A 122 -9.30 15.87 0.20
C GLN A 122 -7.89 15.56 -0.30
N ILE A 123 -7.26 14.50 0.20
CA ILE A 123 -5.94 14.05 -0.24
C ILE A 123 -5.97 13.66 -1.72
N LEU A 124 -6.99 12.92 -2.16
CA LEU A 124 -7.14 12.55 -3.56
C LEU A 124 -7.28 13.77 -4.47
N LYS A 125 -8.03 14.81 -4.07
CA LYS A 125 -8.12 16.08 -4.82
C LYS A 125 -6.75 16.76 -4.95
N GLU A 126 -5.96 16.74 -3.89
CA GLU A 126 -4.61 17.30 -3.92
C GLU A 126 -3.68 16.46 -4.81
N PHE A 127 -3.72 15.15 -4.72
CA PHE A 127 -2.96 14.27 -5.61
C PHE A 127 -3.34 14.49 -7.08
N ARG A 128 -4.63 14.64 -7.38
CA ARG A 128 -5.12 14.94 -8.74
C ARG A 128 -4.50 16.24 -9.27
N ARG A 129 -4.46 17.29 -8.46
CA ARG A 129 -3.88 18.59 -8.83
C ARG A 129 -2.39 18.50 -9.18
N ARG A 130 -1.69 17.54 -8.58
CA ARG A 130 -0.24 17.37 -8.69
C ARG A 130 0.18 16.31 -9.71
N LEU A 131 -0.75 15.59 -10.28
CA LEU A 131 -0.45 14.69 -11.37
C LEU A 131 -0.30 15.46 -12.68
N ARG A 132 0.73 15.09 -13.44
CA ARG A 132 0.95 15.55 -14.81
C ARG A 132 -0.12 14.99 -15.75
N PRO A 133 -0.35 15.60 -16.92
CA PRO A 133 -1.16 14.98 -17.95
C PRO A 133 -0.72 13.55 -18.27
N GLY A 134 -1.66 12.59 -18.23
CA GLY A 134 -1.37 11.16 -18.40
C GLY A 134 -0.79 10.46 -17.17
N GLY A 135 -0.55 11.18 -16.07
CA GLY A 135 -0.09 10.62 -14.81
C GLY A 135 -1.18 9.79 -14.10
N VAL A 136 -0.73 8.94 -13.16
CA VAL A 136 -1.62 8.04 -12.41
C VAL A 136 -1.38 8.10 -10.90
N PHE A 137 -2.46 7.90 -10.16
CA PHE A 137 -2.41 7.60 -8.73
C PHE A 137 -2.63 6.12 -8.49
N ILE A 138 -1.78 5.50 -7.67
CA ILE A 138 -1.82 4.08 -7.34
C ILE A 138 -2.04 3.93 -5.83
N THR A 139 -2.98 3.07 -5.43
CA THR A 139 -3.14 2.74 -4.01
C THR A 139 -3.51 1.28 -3.81
N ASN A 140 -2.90 0.68 -2.80
CA ASN A 140 -3.27 -0.59 -2.21
C ASN A 140 -3.86 -0.37 -0.83
N ASN A 141 -4.88 -1.14 -0.47
CA ASN A 141 -5.48 -1.06 0.86
C ASN A 141 -5.97 -2.43 1.31
N ASN A 142 -6.06 -2.61 2.62
CA ASN A 142 -6.62 -3.81 3.22
C ASN A 142 -8.10 -3.97 2.83
N ALA A 143 -8.49 -5.15 2.33
CA ALA A 143 -9.86 -5.41 1.92
C ALA A 143 -10.74 -5.90 3.08
N PHE A 144 -12.04 -5.64 2.98
CA PHE A 144 -13.15 -6.15 3.79
C PHE A 144 -13.00 -5.98 5.31
N SER A 145 -13.94 -5.29 5.93
CA SER A 145 -13.94 -4.99 7.38
C SER A 145 -13.87 -6.26 8.25
N TRP A 146 -14.48 -7.35 7.83
CA TRP A 146 -14.48 -8.62 8.55
C TRP A 146 -13.15 -9.40 8.53
N LEU A 147 -12.20 -9.03 7.65
CA LEU A 147 -10.84 -9.60 7.59
C LEU A 147 -9.85 -8.97 8.59
N GLY A 148 -10.30 -8.23 9.60
CA GLY A 148 -9.42 -7.50 10.53
C GLY A 148 -8.40 -8.37 11.26
N GLY A 149 -8.90 -9.27 12.09
CA GLY A 149 -8.06 -10.13 12.93
C GLY A 149 -7.17 -9.36 13.91
N THR A 150 -6.24 -10.06 14.52
CA THR A 150 -5.27 -9.51 15.48
C THR A 150 -4.32 -8.48 14.86
N HIS A 151 -3.97 -8.65 13.59
CA HIS A 151 -3.14 -7.70 12.85
C HIS A 151 -3.72 -6.28 12.80
N ALA A 152 -5.02 -6.16 12.53
CA ALA A 152 -5.69 -4.87 12.47
C ALA A 152 -5.67 -4.16 13.83
N VAL A 153 -5.85 -4.91 14.91
CA VAL A 153 -5.78 -4.38 16.28
C VAL A 153 -4.36 -3.93 16.62
N ALA A 154 -3.35 -4.75 16.31
CA ALA A 154 -1.94 -4.45 16.56
C ALA A 154 -1.47 -3.15 15.87
N LEU A 155 -1.89 -2.94 14.63
CA LEU A 155 -1.54 -1.77 13.83
C LEU A 155 -2.54 -0.60 13.95
N LYS A 156 -3.57 -0.73 14.79
CA LYS A 156 -4.64 0.27 14.96
C LYS A 156 -5.31 0.66 13.63
N ILE A 157 -5.50 -0.33 12.75
CA ILE A 157 -6.21 -0.13 11.48
C ILE A 157 -7.68 0.16 11.78
N SER A 158 -8.12 1.36 11.48
CA SER A 158 -9.49 1.83 11.75
C SER A 158 -10.47 1.49 10.63
N LYS A 159 -9.97 1.33 9.40
CA LYS A 159 -10.81 1.13 8.22
C LYS A 159 -10.20 0.10 7.26
N ARG A 160 -11.09 -0.64 6.60
CA ARG A 160 -10.78 -1.54 5.47
C ARG A 160 -11.75 -1.23 4.35
N PHE A 161 -11.39 -1.53 3.13
CA PHE A 161 -12.05 -1.00 1.95
C PHE A 161 -12.66 -2.09 1.08
N VAL A 162 -13.68 -1.70 0.32
CA VAL A 162 -14.15 -2.43 -0.84
C VAL A 162 -13.92 -1.57 -2.09
N LEU A 163 -13.84 -2.21 -3.25
CA LEU A 163 -13.52 -1.53 -4.51
C LEU A 163 -14.52 -0.42 -4.84
N SER A 164 -15.82 -0.65 -4.62
CA SER A 164 -16.88 0.34 -4.87
C SER A 164 -16.70 1.62 -4.04
N GLU A 165 -16.23 1.49 -2.81
CA GLU A 165 -15.96 2.63 -1.92
C GLU A 165 -14.77 3.47 -2.41
N LEU A 166 -13.66 2.82 -2.78
CA LEU A 166 -12.51 3.53 -3.38
C LEU A 166 -12.88 4.18 -4.71
N THR A 167 -13.73 3.53 -5.51
CA THR A 167 -14.25 4.10 -6.76
C THR A 167 -15.10 5.34 -6.50
N ALA A 168 -15.94 5.32 -5.46
CA ALA A 168 -16.75 6.47 -5.09
C ALA A 168 -15.88 7.66 -4.61
N TYR A 169 -14.81 7.41 -3.84
CA TYR A 169 -13.86 8.46 -3.45
C TYR A 169 -13.11 9.03 -4.66
N ALA A 170 -12.67 8.15 -5.57
CA ALA A 170 -12.02 8.56 -6.81
C ALA A 170 -12.92 9.52 -7.62
N GLN A 171 -14.18 9.16 -7.84
CA GLN A 171 -15.15 9.97 -8.56
C GLN A 171 -15.40 11.34 -7.89
N GLN A 172 -15.55 11.38 -6.56
CA GLN A 172 -15.71 12.61 -5.80
C GLN A 172 -14.47 13.53 -5.85
N ALA A 173 -13.30 12.93 -6.06
CA ALA A 173 -12.05 13.68 -6.25
C ALA A 173 -11.76 14.03 -7.72
N GLY A 174 -12.61 13.61 -8.67
CA GLY A 174 -12.47 13.88 -10.10
C GLY A 174 -11.48 12.96 -10.81
N PHE A 175 -11.26 11.76 -10.27
CA PHE A 175 -10.51 10.69 -10.91
C PHE A 175 -11.46 9.71 -11.64
N HIS A 176 -10.91 9.06 -12.66
CA HIS A 176 -11.44 7.82 -13.21
C HIS A 176 -10.60 6.64 -12.72
N VAL A 177 -11.24 5.53 -12.37
CA VAL A 177 -10.53 4.29 -12.03
C VAL A 177 -10.18 3.55 -13.31
N TRP A 178 -8.93 3.63 -13.75
CA TRP A 178 -8.43 2.92 -14.91
C TRP A 178 -8.33 1.41 -14.67
N LYS A 179 -7.88 1.01 -13.47
CA LYS A 179 -7.81 -0.39 -13.02
C LYS A 179 -8.24 -0.48 -11.56
N GLY A 180 -9.05 -1.49 -11.25
CA GLY A 180 -9.45 -1.76 -9.88
C GLY A 180 -9.85 -3.21 -9.69
N GLY A 181 -9.47 -3.78 -8.55
CA GLY A 181 -9.81 -5.15 -8.20
C GLY A 181 -9.08 -5.61 -6.95
N TYR A 182 -9.29 -6.87 -6.61
CA TYR A 182 -8.64 -7.49 -5.46
C TYR A 182 -7.48 -8.36 -5.90
N TRP A 183 -6.62 -8.71 -4.95
CA TRP A 183 -5.53 -9.65 -5.15
C TRP A 183 -5.29 -10.47 -3.87
N SER A 184 -4.39 -11.46 -3.97
CA SER A 184 -4.25 -12.52 -2.98
C SER A 184 -5.51 -13.41 -2.92
N PHE A 185 -6.10 -13.69 -4.10
CA PHE A 185 -7.30 -14.51 -4.25
C PHE A 185 -7.02 -15.97 -3.91
N LEU A 186 -5.91 -16.55 -4.41
CA LEU A 186 -5.54 -17.94 -4.13
C LEU A 186 -5.28 -18.17 -2.64
N LEU A 187 -4.80 -17.16 -1.93
CA LEU A 187 -4.55 -17.22 -0.49
C LEU A 187 -5.73 -16.70 0.33
N PHE A 188 -6.79 -16.19 -0.32
CA PHE A 188 -7.94 -15.63 0.37
C PHE A 188 -8.67 -16.64 1.28
N PRO A 189 -8.96 -17.90 0.86
CA PRO A 189 -9.65 -18.86 1.73
C PRO A 189 -8.87 -19.15 3.03
N PRO A 190 -7.59 -19.53 3.03
CA PRO A 190 -6.88 -19.74 4.28
C PRO A 190 -6.73 -18.46 5.12
N ILE A 191 -6.52 -17.30 4.50
CA ILE A 191 -6.48 -16.02 5.20
C ILE A 191 -7.83 -15.75 5.88
N ALA A 192 -8.95 -15.95 5.19
CA ALA A 192 -10.28 -15.74 5.73
C ALA A 192 -10.57 -16.63 6.95
N VAL A 193 -10.17 -17.90 6.90
CA VAL A 193 -10.30 -18.83 8.04
C VAL A 193 -9.49 -18.33 9.24
N VAL A 194 -8.22 -17.99 9.05
CA VAL A 194 -7.34 -17.49 10.12
C VAL A 194 -7.90 -16.20 10.71
N ARG A 195 -8.31 -15.24 9.88
CA ARG A 195 -8.89 -13.96 10.36
C ARG A 195 -10.22 -14.14 11.09
N SER A 196 -11.07 -15.03 10.62
CA SER A 196 -12.33 -15.33 11.30
C SER A 196 -12.09 -15.94 12.68
N TRP A 197 -11.12 -16.84 12.80
CA TRP A 197 -10.69 -17.40 14.07
C TRP A 197 -10.12 -16.35 15.03
N GLN A 198 -9.22 -15.50 14.54
CA GLN A 198 -8.65 -14.39 15.31
C GLN A 198 -9.74 -13.42 15.80
N ASN A 199 -10.71 -13.09 14.96
CA ASN A 199 -11.85 -12.26 15.33
C ASN A 199 -12.71 -12.92 16.43
N LEU A 200 -12.90 -14.24 16.38
CA LEU A 200 -13.59 -14.97 17.42
C LEU A 200 -12.84 -14.93 18.76
N GLN A 201 -11.50 -15.12 18.71
CA GLN A 201 -10.64 -15.02 19.89
C GLN A 201 -10.71 -13.64 20.54
N LEU A 202 -10.64 -12.56 19.72
CA LEU A 202 -10.79 -11.19 20.19
C LEU A 202 -12.15 -10.92 20.82
N LYS A 203 -13.24 -11.36 20.18
CA LYS A 203 -14.62 -11.20 20.70
C LYS A 203 -14.84 -11.93 22.02
N ARG A 204 -14.18 -13.06 22.24
CA ARG A 204 -14.27 -13.86 23.48
C ARG A 204 -13.27 -13.44 24.56
N GLY A 205 -12.42 -12.45 24.31
CA GLY A 205 -11.39 -12.00 25.24
C GLY A 205 -10.30 -13.05 25.52
N TRP A 206 -10.10 -14.01 24.62
CA TRP A 206 -9.08 -15.04 24.77
C TRP A 206 -7.67 -14.53 24.49
N VAL A 207 -7.56 -13.37 23.85
CA VAL A 207 -6.30 -12.74 23.49
C VAL A 207 -6.31 -11.29 23.97
N ASN A 208 -5.24 -10.88 24.68
CA ASN A 208 -5.10 -9.51 25.13
C ASN A 208 -4.67 -8.60 23.97
N ALA A 209 -5.49 -7.60 23.65
CA ALA A 209 -5.25 -6.64 22.57
C ALA A 209 -3.96 -5.83 22.74
N GLU A 210 -3.52 -5.59 23.98
CA GLU A 210 -2.33 -4.76 24.28
C GLU A 210 -1.01 -5.47 23.97
N THR A 211 -1.02 -6.81 23.97
CA THR A 211 0.18 -7.64 23.74
C THR A 211 0.33 -8.08 22.29
N LEU A 212 -0.63 -7.72 21.42
CA LEU A 212 -0.59 -8.12 20.03
C LEU A 212 0.54 -7.45 19.26
N SER A 213 1.15 -8.21 18.38
CA SER A 213 2.07 -7.75 17.34
C SER A 213 1.47 -7.97 15.95
N SER A 214 1.97 -7.25 14.98
CA SER A 214 1.56 -7.45 13.57
C SER A 214 2.01 -8.82 13.05
N ASP A 215 1.37 -9.28 11.97
CA ASP A 215 1.76 -10.50 11.26
C ASP A 215 3.00 -10.30 10.36
N VAL A 216 3.64 -9.13 10.43
CA VAL A 216 4.83 -8.81 9.65
C VAL A 216 6.02 -9.57 10.24
N HIS A 217 6.17 -10.80 9.79
CA HIS A 217 7.31 -11.67 10.07
C HIS A 217 7.61 -12.53 8.84
N LEU A 218 8.88 -12.85 8.66
CA LEU A 218 9.30 -13.70 7.56
C LEU A 218 9.00 -15.17 7.91
N PRO A 219 8.13 -15.87 7.17
CA PRO A 219 7.94 -17.31 7.34
C PRO A 219 9.22 -18.08 7.04
N ALA A 220 9.28 -19.36 7.44
CA ALA A 220 10.36 -20.24 7.02
C ALA A 220 10.55 -20.19 5.50
N ALA A 221 11.80 -20.21 5.03
CA ALA A 221 12.13 -19.97 3.63
C ALA A 221 11.32 -20.80 2.62
N PRO A 222 11.06 -22.12 2.81
CA PRO A 222 10.22 -22.89 1.89
C PRO A 222 8.78 -22.39 1.83
N VAL A 223 8.20 -21.99 2.98
CA VAL A 223 6.82 -21.46 3.06
C VAL A 223 6.74 -20.12 2.34
N ASN A 224 7.67 -19.21 2.62
CA ASN A 224 7.71 -17.90 1.96
C ASN A 224 7.88 -18.03 0.43
N GLN A 225 8.70 -18.98 -0.03
CA GLN A 225 8.88 -19.27 -1.45
C GLN A 225 7.61 -19.83 -2.08
N LEU A 226 6.92 -20.76 -1.42
CA LEU A 226 5.64 -21.31 -1.87
C LEU A 226 4.59 -20.20 -2.02
N LEU A 227 4.41 -19.38 -0.97
CA LEU A 227 3.46 -18.27 -0.99
C LEU A 227 3.78 -17.27 -2.11
N ASN A 228 5.07 -16.94 -2.30
CA ASN A 228 5.49 -16.06 -3.40
C ASN A 228 5.26 -16.72 -4.78
N GLY A 229 5.41 -18.04 -4.90
CA GLY A 229 5.06 -18.81 -6.10
C GLY A 229 3.58 -18.76 -6.42
N CYS A 230 2.72 -18.97 -5.43
CA CYS A 230 1.27 -18.81 -5.55
C CYS A 230 0.89 -17.41 -6.03
N MET A 231 1.51 -16.38 -5.47
CA MET A 231 1.23 -15.00 -5.89
C MET A 231 1.69 -14.68 -7.31
N LYS A 232 2.84 -15.22 -7.75
CA LYS A 232 3.28 -15.07 -9.15
C LYS A 232 2.32 -15.75 -10.12
N LEU A 233 1.82 -16.93 -9.77
CA LEU A 233 0.83 -17.65 -10.57
C LEU A 233 -0.46 -16.82 -10.68
N GLU A 234 -0.93 -16.28 -9.55
CA GLU A 234 -2.10 -15.41 -9.54
C GLU A 234 -1.89 -14.15 -10.40
N GLU A 235 -0.75 -13.48 -10.27
CA GLU A 235 -0.40 -12.29 -11.06
C GLU A 235 -0.46 -12.55 -12.57
N THR A 236 -0.17 -13.78 -13.00
CA THR A 236 -0.21 -14.19 -14.41
C THR A 236 -1.63 -14.55 -14.86
N LEU A 237 -2.39 -15.29 -14.05
CA LEU A 237 -3.69 -15.85 -14.43
C LEU A 237 -4.85 -14.90 -14.10
N LEU A 238 -4.75 -14.16 -13.00
CA LEU A 238 -5.80 -13.31 -12.45
C LEU A 238 -5.17 -12.03 -11.85
N PRO A 239 -4.63 -11.14 -12.69
CA PRO A 239 -3.90 -9.96 -12.20
C PRO A 239 -4.75 -9.07 -11.29
N LEU A 240 -6.08 -9.04 -11.51
CA LEU A 240 -7.07 -8.47 -10.59
C LEU A 240 -8.24 -9.44 -10.50
N ALA A 241 -8.55 -9.88 -9.29
CA ALA A 241 -9.61 -10.84 -9.00
C ALA A 241 -10.87 -10.15 -8.46
N PRO A 242 -12.03 -10.82 -8.45
CA PRO A 242 -13.26 -10.29 -7.84
C PRO A 242 -13.23 -10.28 -6.31
N LEU A 243 -12.33 -11.06 -5.69
CA LEU A 243 -12.12 -11.17 -4.25
C LEU A 243 -10.63 -11.30 -3.94
N GLY A 244 -10.25 -10.92 -2.72
CA GLY A 244 -8.87 -11.05 -2.23
C GLY A 244 -8.68 -10.33 -0.90
N SER A 245 -7.55 -10.51 -0.25
CA SER A 245 -7.28 -9.89 1.05
C SER A 245 -6.87 -8.42 0.97
N SER A 246 -6.55 -7.95 -0.22
CA SER A 246 -6.18 -6.56 -0.50
C SER A 246 -6.92 -6.04 -1.73
N VAL A 247 -7.24 -4.76 -1.75
CA VAL A 247 -7.84 -4.04 -2.86
C VAL A 247 -6.82 -3.07 -3.46
N TYR A 248 -6.65 -3.15 -4.77
CA TYR A 248 -5.69 -2.35 -5.53
C TYR A 248 -6.43 -1.50 -6.56
N THR A 249 -6.11 -0.21 -6.62
CA THR A 249 -6.70 0.70 -7.60
C THR A 249 -5.64 1.59 -8.24
N VAL A 250 -5.83 1.84 -9.53
CA VAL A 250 -5.08 2.81 -10.32
C VAL A 250 -6.06 3.82 -10.87
N MET A 251 -5.84 5.06 -10.53
CA MET A 251 -6.73 6.17 -10.87
C MET A 251 -6.00 7.13 -11.81
N GLU A 252 -6.71 7.63 -12.82
CA GLU A 252 -6.19 8.61 -13.76
C GLU A 252 -7.06 9.87 -13.78
N VAL A 253 -6.46 10.99 -14.18
CA VAL A 253 -7.20 12.25 -14.35
C VAL A 253 -8.01 12.18 -15.63
N THR A 254 -9.33 12.35 -15.51
CA THR A 254 -10.18 12.55 -16.69
C THR A 254 -9.86 13.89 -17.31
N HIS A 255 -9.40 13.86 -18.56
CA HIS A 255 -9.38 15.07 -19.39
C HIS A 255 -10.81 15.28 -19.88
N GLY A 256 -11.49 16.28 -19.36
CA GLY A 256 -12.73 16.81 -19.90
C GLY A 256 -12.49 17.58 -21.18
#